data_6db75e5f03c0ceb080f2efc65a9f72cb
#
_entry.id   6db75e5f03c0ceb080f2efc65a9f72cb
#
_cell.length_a   1.000
_cell.length_b   1.000
_cell.length_c   1.000
_cell.angle_alpha   90.00
_cell.angle_beta   90.00
_cell.angle_gamma   90.00
#
_symmetry.space_group_name_H-M   'P 1'
#
loop_
_entity.id
_entity.type
_entity.pdbx_description
1 polymer ?
#
loop_
_entity_poly.entity_id
_entity_poly.type
_entity_poly.pdbx_seq_one_letter_code
_entity_poly.pdbx_strand_id
1 'polypeptide(L)'
;GTAAVTVAGILGSLRVTKGKLSEQKVLFFGAGQANIGAAELLVKALVEDGVDEPIARSNVFLFDSKGLVVDGRPAEFAISDDKAPFAAKPGVSFTSSLEEAVKRVKPTHLVGAAAQPSVFTKKIIESMCKFNPRPVVFALSNPTSKAECTAAQAYEWSKGTAVFASGTLFAPVTYKGTT
;
A
#
# COMPACT_ATOMS: atom_id res chain seq x y z
N GLY A 1 -10.90 7.41 13.04
CA GLY A 1 -10.24 8.29 12.09
C GLY A 1 -9.82 7.55 10.83
N THR A 2 -9.14 8.25 9.95
CA THR A 2 -8.69 7.70 8.66
C THR A 2 -7.84 6.45 8.82
N ALA A 3 -6.95 6.44 9.80
CA ALA A 3 -6.07 5.28 10.04
C ALA A 3 -6.87 4.02 10.36
N ALA A 4 -7.87 4.12 11.23
CA ALA A 4 -8.71 2.99 11.60
C ALA A 4 -9.52 2.47 10.40
N VAL A 5 -10.04 3.38 9.56
CA VAL A 5 -10.77 3.02 8.35
C VAL A 5 -9.88 2.28 7.36
N THR A 6 -8.64 2.76 7.19
CA THR A 6 -7.66 2.12 6.31
C THR A 6 -7.34 0.69 6.77
N VAL A 7 -7.08 0.51 8.05
CA VAL A 7 -6.77 -0.83 8.61
C VAL A 7 -8.00 -1.74 8.51
N ALA A 8 -9.19 -1.22 8.80
CA ALA A 8 -10.43 -1.98 8.63
C ALA A 8 -10.60 -2.45 7.17
N GLY A 9 -10.26 -1.59 6.21
CA GLY A 9 -10.28 -1.94 4.79
C GLY A 9 -9.28 -3.06 4.45
N ILE A 10 -8.07 -2.98 5.01
CA ILE A 10 -7.06 -4.03 4.81
C ILE A 10 -7.56 -5.36 5.37
N LEU A 11 -8.08 -5.37 6.59
CA LEU A 11 -8.63 -6.58 7.20
C LEU A 11 -9.83 -7.12 6.40
N GLY A 12 -10.70 -6.22 5.93
CA GLY A 12 -11.84 -6.60 5.10
C GLY A 12 -11.43 -7.24 3.77
N SER A 13 -10.33 -6.77 3.17
CA SER A 13 -9.84 -7.31 1.90
C SER A 13 -9.46 -8.78 2.01
N LEU A 14 -9.04 -9.23 3.20
CA LEU A 14 -8.64 -10.61 3.42
C LEU A 14 -9.80 -11.59 3.30
N ARG A 15 -11.02 -11.13 3.53
CA ARG A 15 -12.23 -11.95 3.31
C ARG A 15 -12.41 -12.25 1.82
N VAL A 16 -12.02 -11.31 0.98
CA VAL A 16 -12.12 -11.45 -0.48
C VAL A 16 -10.96 -12.27 -1.03
N THR A 17 -9.73 -11.98 -0.59
CA THR A 17 -8.53 -12.66 -1.08
C THR A 17 -8.32 -14.04 -0.45
N LYS A 18 -8.98 -14.33 0.69
CA LYS A 18 -8.80 -15.53 1.49
C LYS A 18 -7.40 -15.63 2.10
N GLY A 19 -6.71 -14.49 2.23
CA GLY A 19 -5.37 -14.43 2.80
C GLY A 19 -5.36 -14.38 4.31
N LYS A 20 -4.17 -14.61 4.88
CA LYS A 20 -3.92 -14.45 6.32
C LYS A 20 -3.20 -13.13 6.55
N LEU A 21 -3.58 -12.42 7.61
CA LEU A 21 -2.96 -11.12 7.92
C LEU A 21 -1.44 -11.24 8.05
N SER A 22 -0.94 -12.28 8.69
CA SER A 22 0.49 -12.52 8.89
C SER A 22 1.28 -12.73 7.61
N GLU A 23 0.62 -13.02 6.50
CA GLU A 23 1.27 -13.26 5.20
C GLU A 23 1.22 -12.03 4.28
N GLN A 24 0.64 -10.92 4.74
CA GLN A 24 0.48 -9.73 3.91
C GLN A 24 1.69 -8.82 4.04
N LYS A 25 2.01 -8.13 2.93
CA LYS A 25 2.98 -7.03 2.88
C LYS A 25 2.24 -5.79 2.39
N VAL A 26 2.29 -4.73 3.18
CA VAL A 26 1.56 -3.50 2.88
C VAL A 26 2.54 -2.38 2.62
N LEU A 27 2.45 -1.77 1.44
CA LEU A 27 3.26 -0.62 1.05
C LEU A 27 2.37 0.62 1.05
N PHE A 28 2.70 1.56 1.93
CA PHE A 28 2.01 2.85 2.01
C PHE A 28 2.74 3.88 1.16
N PHE A 29 2.06 4.41 0.17
CA PHE A 29 2.55 5.51 -0.65
C PHE A 29 2.11 6.83 -0.02
N GLY A 30 3.08 7.59 0.47
CA GLY A 30 2.86 8.75 1.32
C GLY A 30 3.11 8.36 2.78
N ALA A 31 3.96 9.12 3.47
CA ALA A 31 4.31 8.87 4.86
C ALA A 31 3.90 10.05 5.74
N GLY A 32 2.71 10.60 5.49
CA GLY A 32 2.08 11.60 6.34
C GLY A 32 1.42 10.93 7.55
N GLN A 33 0.81 11.75 8.41
CA GLN A 33 0.25 11.28 9.69
C GLN A 33 -0.80 10.17 9.50
N ALA A 34 -1.64 10.27 8.47
CA ALA A 34 -2.67 9.27 8.22
C ALA A 34 -2.08 7.89 7.93
N ASN A 35 -1.06 7.82 7.06
CA ASN A 35 -0.44 6.55 6.70
C ASN A 35 0.46 6.01 7.82
N ILE A 36 1.17 6.88 8.53
CA ILE A 36 1.97 6.45 9.69
C ILE A 36 1.05 5.90 10.78
N GLY A 37 -0.07 6.58 11.03
CA GLY A 37 -1.08 6.09 11.98
C GLY A 37 -1.65 4.75 11.57
N ALA A 38 -1.97 4.57 10.29
CA ALA A 38 -2.46 3.30 9.76
C ALA A 38 -1.41 2.20 9.89
N ALA A 39 -0.14 2.53 9.58
CA ALA A 39 0.97 1.58 9.70
C ALA A 39 1.15 1.10 11.15
N GLU A 40 1.08 2.01 12.12
CA GLU A 40 1.17 1.67 13.54
C GLU A 40 0.00 0.78 13.99
N LEU A 41 -1.22 1.12 13.57
CA LEU A 41 -2.40 0.30 13.89
C LEU A 41 -2.29 -1.10 13.26
N LEU A 42 -1.76 -1.19 12.06
CA LEU A 42 -1.58 -2.46 11.37
C LEU A 42 -0.56 -3.34 12.10
N VAL A 43 0.55 -2.74 12.55
CA VAL A 43 1.55 -3.46 13.37
C VAL A 43 0.90 -3.99 14.64
N LYS A 44 0.09 -3.16 15.30
CA LYS A 44 -0.62 -3.57 16.52
C LYS A 44 -1.55 -4.75 16.24
N ALA A 45 -2.29 -4.72 15.14
CA ALA A 45 -3.17 -5.82 14.74
C ALA A 45 -2.37 -7.11 14.48
N LEU A 46 -1.21 -6.99 13.83
CA LEU A 46 -0.33 -8.14 13.58
C LEU A 46 0.19 -8.74 14.87
N VAL A 47 0.61 -7.90 15.82
CA VAL A 47 1.10 -8.35 17.12
C VAL A 47 -0.03 -9.06 17.90
N GLU A 48 -1.23 -8.51 17.86
CA GLU A 48 -2.41 -9.16 18.49
C GLU A 48 -2.75 -10.49 17.81
N ASP A 49 -2.39 -10.66 16.56
CA ASP A 49 -2.58 -11.91 15.80
C ASP A 49 -1.44 -12.91 16.03
N GLY A 50 -0.50 -12.60 16.91
CA GLY A 50 0.60 -13.48 17.29
C GLY A 50 1.91 -13.30 16.55
N VAL A 51 2.03 -12.24 15.74
CA VAL A 51 3.27 -11.95 14.99
C VAL A 51 4.21 -11.13 15.89
N ASP A 52 5.47 -11.53 15.97
CA ASP A 52 6.48 -10.75 16.71
C ASP A 52 6.60 -9.34 16.13
N GLU A 53 6.74 -8.33 17.00
CA GLU A 53 6.75 -6.94 16.57
C GLU A 53 7.79 -6.63 15.49
N PRO A 54 9.05 -7.05 15.59
CA PRO A 54 10.03 -6.80 14.53
C PRO A 54 9.61 -7.37 13.18
N ILE A 55 9.00 -8.55 13.18
CA ILE A 55 8.49 -9.20 11.96
C ILE A 55 7.29 -8.42 11.41
N ALA A 56 6.38 -8.00 12.29
CA ALA A 56 5.23 -7.20 11.90
C ALA A 56 5.68 -5.91 11.21
N ARG A 57 6.64 -5.19 11.80
CA ARG A 57 7.17 -3.95 11.22
C ARG A 57 7.90 -4.19 9.89
N SER A 58 8.54 -5.34 9.71
CA SER A 58 9.24 -5.67 8.48
C SER A 58 8.28 -5.94 7.30
N ASN A 59 7.01 -6.18 7.58
CA ASN A 59 5.97 -6.40 6.57
C ASN A 59 5.16 -5.15 6.25
N VAL A 60 5.47 -4.02 6.90
CA VAL A 60 4.79 -2.74 6.67
C VAL A 60 5.83 -1.75 6.16
N PHE A 61 5.63 -1.25 4.94
CA PHE A 61 6.58 -0.41 4.22
C PHE A 61 6.01 0.99 4.02
N LEU A 62 6.88 1.99 4.15
CA LEU A 62 6.53 3.39 3.88
C LEU A 62 7.33 3.89 2.69
N PHE A 63 6.69 4.71 1.87
CA PHE A 63 7.31 5.40 0.74
C PHE A 63 7.00 6.89 0.89
N ASP A 64 8.01 7.68 1.24
CA ASP A 64 7.84 9.12 1.44
C ASP A 64 8.27 9.92 0.19
N SER A 65 8.33 11.25 0.29
CA SER A 65 8.68 12.11 -0.85
C SER A 65 10.08 11.85 -1.41
N LYS A 66 10.95 11.20 -0.65
CA LYS A 66 12.31 10.86 -1.08
C LYS A 66 12.43 9.44 -1.60
N GLY A 67 11.48 8.57 -1.28
CA GLY A 67 11.47 7.19 -1.71
C GLY A 67 11.17 6.21 -0.60
N LEU A 68 11.60 4.98 -0.80
CA LEU A 68 11.35 3.89 0.14
C LEU A 68 12.08 4.14 1.48
N VAL A 69 11.38 3.97 2.59
CA VAL A 69 11.94 4.17 3.93
C VAL A 69 12.65 2.88 4.35
N VAL A 70 13.97 2.88 4.20
CA VAL A 70 14.85 1.76 4.57
C VAL A 70 16.11 2.31 5.24
N ASP A 71 16.72 1.53 6.12
CA ASP A 71 17.92 1.93 6.87
C ASP A 71 19.09 2.35 5.97
N GLY A 72 19.22 1.72 4.82
CA GLY A 72 20.35 1.95 3.91
C GLY A 72 20.17 3.10 2.94
N ARG A 73 19.15 3.95 3.11
CA ARG A 73 18.95 5.05 2.15
C ARG A 73 19.96 6.17 2.37
N PRO A 74 20.22 7.03 1.34
CA PRO A 74 21.22 8.10 1.44
C PRO A 74 21.02 8.97 2.68
N ALA A 75 22.13 9.34 3.32
CA ALA A 75 22.12 10.13 4.56
C ALA A 75 21.42 11.48 4.40
N GLU A 76 21.45 12.07 3.20
CA GLU A 76 20.77 13.31 2.88
C GLU A 76 19.25 13.19 2.91
N PHE A 77 18.72 11.96 2.84
CA PHE A 77 17.30 11.65 2.96
C PHE A 77 17.00 11.09 4.34
N ALA A 78 17.28 11.88 5.37
CA ALA A 78 17.13 11.46 6.76
C ALA A 78 15.73 10.90 7.04
N ILE A 79 15.68 9.89 7.90
CA ILE A 79 14.43 9.25 8.33
C ILE A 79 14.02 9.85 9.65
N SER A 80 12.79 10.41 9.69
CA SER A 80 12.25 10.99 10.93
C SER A 80 11.95 9.92 11.97
N ASP A 81 11.83 10.34 13.24
CA ASP A 81 11.62 9.40 14.34
C ASP A 81 10.35 8.57 14.20
N ASP A 82 9.29 9.14 13.63
CA ASP A 82 8.03 8.44 13.44
C ASP A 82 8.07 7.39 12.30
N LYS A 83 9.01 7.53 11.38
CA LYS A 83 9.23 6.57 10.28
C LYS A 83 10.29 5.54 10.62
N ALA A 84 11.22 5.87 11.52
CA ALA A 84 12.34 5.00 11.86
C ALA A 84 11.94 3.58 12.27
N PRO A 85 10.85 3.37 13.02
CA PRO A 85 10.43 2.01 13.38
C PRO A 85 10.10 1.10 12.19
N PHE A 86 9.89 1.68 11.00
CA PHE A 86 9.57 0.93 9.79
C PHE A 86 10.76 0.80 8.84
N ALA A 87 11.95 1.28 9.22
CA ALA A 87 13.10 1.35 8.31
C ALA A 87 13.88 0.04 8.17
N ALA A 88 13.80 -0.85 9.14
CA ALA A 88 14.54 -2.11 9.11
C ALA A 88 13.92 -3.08 8.10
N LYS A 89 14.54 -3.20 6.93
CA LYS A 89 14.04 -4.02 5.81
C LYS A 89 15.17 -4.89 5.26
N PRO A 90 15.50 -6.01 5.92
CA PRO A 90 16.55 -6.89 5.43
C PRO A 90 16.31 -7.31 3.98
N GLY A 91 17.34 -7.16 3.14
CA GLY A 91 17.27 -7.57 1.75
C GLY A 91 16.53 -6.63 0.81
N VAL A 92 16.05 -5.48 1.30
CA VAL A 92 15.38 -4.48 0.47
C VAL A 92 16.23 -3.22 0.38
N SER A 93 16.69 -2.90 -0.82
CA SER A 93 17.51 -1.71 -1.06
C SER A 93 16.67 -0.47 -1.33
N PHE A 94 17.27 0.69 -1.09
CA PHE A 94 16.61 1.97 -1.35
C PHE A 94 16.32 2.17 -2.83
N THR A 95 15.17 2.79 -3.12
CA THR A 95 14.84 3.33 -4.43
C THR A 95 13.92 4.53 -4.27
N SER A 96 14.08 5.52 -5.14
CA SER A 96 13.18 6.67 -5.22
C SER A 96 12.01 6.41 -6.19
N SER A 97 12.00 5.28 -6.89
CA SER A 97 10.97 4.91 -7.84
C SER A 97 9.91 4.02 -7.19
N LEU A 98 8.64 4.41 -7.27
CA LEU A 98 7.55 3.59 -6.74
C LEU A 98 7.44 2.27 -7.52
N GLU A 99 7.63 2.30 -8.83
CA GLU A 99 7.61 1.09 -9.65
C GLU A 99 8.67 0.09 -9.18
N GLU A 100 9.90 0.57 -8.93
CA GLU A 100 10.97 -0.28 -8.42
C GLU A 100 10.68 -0.77 -6.99
N ALA A 101 10.11 0.09 -6.15
CA ALA A 101 9.74 -0.29 -4.79
C ALA A 101 8.73 -1.44 -4.82
N VAL A 102 7.73 -1.36 -5.67
CA VAL A 102 6.74 -2.43 -5.82
C VAL A 102 7.41 -3.73 -6.26
N LYS A 103 8.36 -3.67 -7.19
CA LYS A 103 9.08 -4.86 -7.65
C LYS A 103 9.94 -5.48 -6.57
N ARG A 104 10.57 -4.65 -5.72
CA ARG A 104 11.46 -5.11 -4.64
C ARG A 104 10.69 -5.62 -3.43
N VAL A 105 9.64 -4.93 -3.05
CA VAL A 105 8.82 -5.26 -1.88
C VAL A 105 7.86 -6.42 -2.18
N LYS A 106 7.31 -6.46 -3.39
CA LYS A 106 6.26 -7.40 -3.78
C LYS A 106 5.06 -7.34 -2.84
N PRO A 107 4.46 -6.13 -2.68
CA PRO A 107 3.38 -5.97 -1.72
C PRO A 107 2.11 -6.70 -2.16
N THR A 108 1.34 -7.15 -1.19
CA THR A 108 -0.02 -7.64 -1.41
C THR A 108 -1.01 -6.48 -1.46
N HIS A 109 -0.68 -5.40 -0.73
CA HIS A 109 -1.49 -4.19 -0.62
C HIS A 109 -0.67 -2.96 -0.97
N LEU A 110 -1.22 -2.09 -1.81
CA LEU A 110 -0.65 -0.79 -2.13
C LEU A 110 -1.66 0.27 -1.71
N VAL A 111 -1.28 1.11 -0.75
CA VAL A 111 -2.18 2.10 -0.14
C VAL A 111 -1.63 3.49 -0.39
N GLY A 112 -2.36 4.32 -1.10
CA GLY A 112 -1.96 5.69 -1.44
C GLY A 112 -2.77 6.74 -0.70
N ALA A 113 -2.08 7.72 -0.11
CA ALA A 113 -2.70 8.88 0.53
C ALA A 113 -1.75 10.09 0.46
N ALA A 114 -1.09 10.29 -0.68
CA ALA A 114 -0.10 11.35 -0.85
C ALA A 114 -0.62 12.53 -1.70
N ALA A 115 -1.88 12.50 -2.12
CA ALA A 115 -2.49 13.52 -2.97
C ALA A 115 -1.69 13.76 -4.27
N GLN A 116 -1.06 12.72 -4.80
CA GLN A 116 -0.34 12.75 -6.08
C GLN A 116 -1.11 11.94 -7.11
N PRO A 117 -1.76 12.63 -8.08
CA PRO A 117 -2.65 11.94 -9.01
C PRO A 117 -1.89 11.03 -9.97
N SER A 118 -2.55 9.92 -10.33
CA SER A 118 -2.11 9.02 -11.39
C SER A 118 -0.74 8.36 -11.16
N VAL A 119 -0.29 8.27 -9.91
CA VAL A 119 1.01 7.65 -9.58
C VAL A 119 0.97 6.12 -9.59
N PHE A 120 -0.21 5.52 -9.40
CA PHE A 120 -0.36 4.08 -9.57
C PHE A 120 -0.56 3.78 -11.05
N THR A 121 0.53 3.60 -11.75
CA THR A 121 0.54 3.41 -13.20
C THR A 121 0.15 1.99 -13.60
N LYS A 122 -0.10 1.82 -14.91
CA LYS A 122 -0.37 0.49 -15.47
C LYS A 122 0.73 -0.50 -15.13
N LYS A 123 2.00 -0.09 -15.26
CA LYS A 123 3.14 -0.97 -14.96
C LYS A 123 3.16 -1.41 -13.49
N ILE A 124 2.81 -0.51 -12.57
CA ILE A 124 2.74 -0.81 -11.15
C ILE A 124 1.64 -1.84 -10.87
N ILE A 125 0.44 -1.62 -11.39
CA ILE A 125 -0.68 -2.53 -11.19
C ILE A 125 -0.36 -3.90 -11.81
N GLU A 126 0.19 -3.92 -13.02
CA GLU A 126 0.58 -5.17 -13.68
C GLU A 126 1.66 -5.92 -12.90
N SER A 127 2.62 -5.19 -12.30
CA SER A 127 3.64 -5.80 -11.44
C SER A 127 3.02 -6.47 -10.23
N MET A 128 2.05 -5.82 -9.59
CA MET A 128 1.35 -6.42 -8.46
C MET A 128 0.61 -7.69 -8.84
N CYS A 129 0.06 -7.74 -10.05
CA CYS A 129 -0.62 -8.93 -10.56
C CYS A 129 0.33 -10.11 -10.76
N LYS A 130 1.62 -9.86 -11.01
CA LYS A 130 2.62 -10.92 -11.13
C LYS A 130 2.89 -11.63 -9.81
N PHE A 131 2.71 -10.92 -8.69
CA PHE A 131 2.99 -11.45 -7.35
C PHE A 131 1.73 -11.91 -6.63
N ASN A 132 0.55 -11.46 -7.08
CA ASN A 132 -0.70 -11.65 -6.36
C ASN A 132 -1.82 -12.07 -7.31
N PRO A 133 -2.57 -13.15 -6.98
CA PRO A 133 -3.78 -13.49 -7.75
C PRO A 133 -4.83 -12.38 -7.68
N ARG A 134 -4.93 -11.69 -6.52
CA ARG A 134 -5.84 -10.59 -6.30
C ARG A 134 -5.14 -9.46 -5.57
N PRO A 135 -4.42 -8.58 -6.29
CA PRO A 135 -3.74 -7.45 -5.64
C PRO A 135 -4.75 -6.48 -5.04
N VAL A 136 -4.40 -5.92 -3.87
CA VAL A 136 -5.25 -4.96 -3.18
C VAL A 136 -4.69 -3.56 -3.41
N VAL A 137 -5.51 -2.66 -3.94
CA VAL A 137 -5.11 -1.29 -4.29
C VAL A 137 -6.09 -0.31 -3.66
N PHE A 138 -5.59 0.52 -2.74
CA PHE A 138 -6.38 1.57 -2.11
C PHE A 138 -5.83 2.93 -2.55
N ALA A 139 -6.62 3.64 -3.36
CA ALA A 139 -6.29 4.99 -3.84
C ALA A 139 -7.13 5.98 -3.02
N LEU A 140 -6.61 6.39 -1.88
CA LEU A 140 -7.38 7.07 -0.83
C LEU A 140 -7.32 8.60 -0.88
N SER A 141 -6.52 9.19 -1.77
CA SER A 141 -6.41 10.65 -1.86
C SER A 141 -7.69 11.30 -2.37
N ASN A 142 -8.07 12.40 -1.74
CA ASN A 142 -9.22 13.23 -2.08
C ASN A 142 -8.75 14.58 -2.63
N PRO A 143 -9.47 15.22 -3.54
CA PRO A 143 -10.63 14.75 -4.29
C PRO A 143 -10.24 13.76 -5.40
N THR A 144 -11.22 13.32 -6.22
CA THR A 144 -10.99 12.35 -7.32
C THR A 144 -9.83 12.74 -8.23
N SER A 145 -9.67 14.05 -8.50
CA SER A 145 -8.57 14.57 -9.33
C SER A 145 -7.19 14.31 -8.74
N LYS A 146 -7.10 13.99 -7.46
CA LYS A 146 -5.84 13.68 -6.77
C LYS A 146 -5.66 12.21 -6.43
N ALA A 147 -6.60 11.35 -6.86
CA ALA A 147 -6.52 9.93 -6.59
C ALA A 147 -5.34 9.29 -7.35
N GLU A 148 -4.68 8.35 -6.72
CA GLU A 148 -3.51 7.66 -7.27
C GLU A 148 -3.83 6.86 -8.53
N CYS A 149 -5.04 6.32 -8.61
CA CYS A 149 -5.63 5.77 -9.84
C CYS A 149 -7.15 5.74 -9.69
N THR A 150 -7.84 5.46 -10.80
CA THR A 150 -9.29 5.30 -10.78
C THR A 150 -9.67 3.83 -10.63
N ALA A 151 -10.92 3.57 -10.23
CA ALA A 151 -11.45 2.21 -10.19
C ALA A 151 -11.39 1.54 -11.57
N ALA A 152 -11.74 2.31 -12.61
CA ALA A 152 -11.67 1.81 -13.99
C ALA A 152 -10.27 1.34 -14.35
N GLN A 153 -9.25 2.15 -14.05
CA GLN A 153 -7.85 1.82 -14.31
C GLN A 153 -7.41 0.58 -13.51
N ALA A 154 -7.75 0.51 -12.23
CA ALA A 154 -7.38 -0.62 -11.39
C ALA A 154 -7.96 -1.94 -11.96
N TYR A 155 -9.22 -1.93 -12.34
CA TYR A 155 -9.87 -3.13 -12.88
C TYR A 155 -9.36 -3.48 -14.28
N GLU A 156 -9.19 -2.48 -15.14
CA GLU A 156 -8.68 -2.72 -16.50
C GLU A 156 -7.26 -3.28 -16.47
N TRP A 157 -6.37 -2.64 -15.73
CA TRP A 157 -4.95 -3.03 -15.70
C TRP A 157 -4.69 -4.32 -14.93
N SER A 158 -5.59 -4.72 -14.03
CA SER A 158 -5.52 -5.98 -13.29
C SER A 158 -6.35 -7.08 -13.93
N LYS A 159 -7.02 -6.80 -15.07
CA LYS A 159 -7.94 -7.74 -15.74
C LYS A 159 -9.05 -8.19 -14.79
N GLY A 160 -9.55 -7.27 -13.98
CA GLY A 160 -10.67 -7.52 -13.07
C GLY A 160 -10.30 -8.22 -11.76
N THR A 161 -9.00 -8.45 -11.49
CA THR A 161 -8.57 -9.20 -10.30
C THR A 161 -8.34 -8.33 -9.08
N ALA A 162 -8.08 -7.02 -9.25
CA ALA A 162 -7.78 -6.12 -8.15
C ALA A 162 -8.96 -5.97 -7.18
N VAL A 163 -8.63 -5.89 -5.89
CA VAL A 163 -9.55 -5.45 -4.85
C VAL A 163 -9.27 -3.95 -4.65
N PHE A 164 -10.21 -3.10 -5.03
CA PHE A 164 -9.99 -1.67 -5.07
C PHE A 164 -10.87 -0.93 -4.08
N ALA A 165 -10.29 0.09 -3.42
CA ALA A 165 -11.04 1.05 -2.63
C ALA A 165 -10.51 2.45 -2.87
N SER A 166 -11.37 3.47 -2.72
CA SER A 166 -11.00 4.87 -2.88
C SER A 166 -11.51 5.70 -1.71
N GLY A 167 -10.86 6.85 -1.50
CA GLY A 167 -11.30 7.84 -0.52
C GLY A 167 -12.37 8.78 -1.08
N THR A 168 -12.64 8.70 -2.38
CA THR A 168 -13.66 9.49 -3.07
C THR A 168 -14.64 8.58 -3.78
N LEU A 169 -15.80 9.14 -4.11
CA LEU A 169 -16.80 8.42 -4.87
C LEU A 169 -16.44 8.46 -6.36
N PHE A 170 -16.21 7.29 -6.93
CA PHE A 170 -16.07 7.13 -8.38
C PHE A 170 -17.39 6.65 -8.98
N ALA A 171 -17.60 6.93 -10.28
CA ALA A 171 -18.72 6.36 -11.01
C ALA A 171 -18.62 4.83 -11.02
N PRO A 172 -19.73 4.09 -10.97
CA PRO A 172 -19.70 2.64 -11.10
C PRO A 172 -18.99 2.21 -12.40
N VAL A 173 -18.23 1.14 -12.30
CA VAL A 173 -17.44 0.63 -13.43
C VAL A 173 -17.85 -0.80 -13.74
N THR A 174 -18.08 -1.11 -15.03
CA THR A 174 -18.32 -2.45 -15.49
C THR A 174 -17.09 -2.96 -16.22
N TYR A 175 -16.58 -4.12 -15.81
CA TYR A 175 -15.47 -4.79 -16.46
C TYR A 175 -15.89 -6.21 -16.82
N LYS A 176 -15.91 -6.52 -18.12
CA LYS A 176 -16.33 -7.85 -18.64
C LYS A 176 -17.67 -8.30 -18.04
N GLY A 177 -18.63 -7.38 -17.93
CA GLY A 177 -19.95 -7.66 -17.40
C GLY A 177 -20.08 -7.66 -15.88
N THR A 178 -19.02 -7.36 -15.15
CA THR A 178 -19.01 -7.24 -13.69
C THR A 178 -18.91 -5.79 -13.29
N THR A 179 -19.78 -5.37 -12.39
CA THR A 179 -19.81 -3.96 -11.91
C THR A 179 -19.22 -3.85 -10.52
#